data_1be68ee83273e45d6402a4ecf3270716
#
_entry.id   1be68ee83273e45d6402a4ecf3270716
#
_cell.length_a   1.000
_cell.length_b   1.000
_cell.length_c   1.000
_cell.angle_alpha   90.00
_cell.angle_beta   90.00
_cell.angle_gamma   90.00
#
_symmetry.space_group_name_H-M   'P 1'
#
loop_
_entity.id
_entity.type
_entity.pdbx_description
1 polymer ?
#
loop_
_entity_poly.entity_id
_entity_poly.type
_entity_poly.pdbx_seq_one_letter_code
_entity_poly.pdbx_strand_id
1 'polypeptide(L)'
;VDIVYKRNREQILKNALAEIKDSYDYIFIDCPPSLGLLTVNAWVASDSVIIPLQSEYYAMEGVSQLMNTISLVKQHLNPKLLIEGVVITMYDGRAVVSRQIAAEIKKFFKNKLYEIIIPRNVRLSEAPSHGKPIMYYDPKCVGARAYKALTEEFLSKQ
;
A
#
# COMPACT_ATOMS: atom_id res chain seq x y z
N VAL A 1 8.54 21.92 -5.65
CA VAL A 1 9.69 21.03 -5.92
C VAL A 1 9.77 20.80 -7.41
N ASP A 2 10.79 21.36 -8.06
CA ASP A 2 10.92 21.42 -9.52
C ASP A 2 11.43 20.12 -10.18
N ILE A 3 10.92 18.97 -9.71
CA ILE A 3 11.27 17.69 -10.35
C ILE A 3 10.65 17.56 -11.74
N VAL A 4 9.55 18.29 -12.00
CA VAL A 4 8.78 18.21 -13.26
C VAL A 4 9.63 18.57 -14.48
N TYR A 5 10.59 19.49 -14.33
CA TYR A 5 11.47 19.97 -15.40
C TYR A 5 12.80 19.22 -15.51
N LYS A 6 13.06 18.25 -14.63
CA LYS A 6 14.32 17.49 -14.67
C LYS A 6 14.29 16.39 -15.74
N ARG A 7 15.44 16.18 -16.39
CA ARG A 7 15.62 15.03 -17.28
C ARG A 7 15.61 13.75 -16.45
N ASN A 8 14.96 12.70 -16.96
CA ASN A 8 14.77 11.41 -16.25
C ASN A 8 14.08 11.58 -14.88
N ARG A 9 13.13 12.48 -14.82
CA ARG A 9 12.42 12.89 -13.60
C ARG A 9 11.72 11.73 -12.89
N GLU A 10 11.40 10.65 -13.58
CA GLU A 10 10.78 9.44 -13.05
C GLU A 10 11.74 8.55 -12.27
N GLN A 11 13.07 8.75 -12.41
CA GLN A 11 14.12 7.94 -11.79
C GLN A 11 14.83 8.64 -10.62
N ILE A 12 14.41 9.83 -10.24
CA ILE A 12 15.10 10.64 -9.22
C ILE A 12 15.16 9.90 -7.88
N LEU A 13 14.04 9.34 -7.43
CA LEU A 13 13.98 8.61 -6.16
C LEU A 13 14.83 7.33 -6.22
N LYS A 14 14.76 6.59 -7.31
CA LYS A 14 15.57 5.38 -7.51
C LYS A 14 17.07 5.67 -7.37
N ASN A 15 17.52 6.76 -7.99
CA ASN A 15 18.93 7.16 -7.93
C ASN A 15 19.33 7.61 -6.51
N ALA A 16 18.45 8.33 -5.82
CA ALA A 16 18.69 8.77 -4.44
C ALA A 16 18.75 7.59 -3.44
N LEU A 17 17.95 6.55 -3.66
CA LEU A 17 17.94 5.36 -2.80
C LEU A 17 19.12 4.40 -3.08
N ALA A 18 19.79 4.51 -4.23
CA ALA A 18 20.85 3.60 -4.63
C ALA A 18 22.02 3.56 -3.63
N GLU A 19 22.30 4.70 -2.97
CA GLU A 19 23.41 4.80 -2.01
C GLU A 19 23.12 4.12 -0.66
N ILE A 20 21.84 3.93 -0.32
CA ILE A 20 21.44 3.41 0.99
C ILE A 20 20.75 2.04 0.91
N LYS A 21 20.37 1.59 -0.29
CA LYS A 21 19.56 0.39 -0.49
C LYS A 21 20.14 -0.85 0.21
N ASP A 22 21.43 -1.05 0.13
CA ASP A 22 22.12 -2.23 0.66
C ASP A 22 22.32 -2.18 2.20
N SER A 23 21.92 -1.07 2.82
CA SER A 23 22.01 -0.88 4.29
C SER A 23 20.73 -1.29 5.03
N TYR A 24 19.68 -1.67 4.31
CA TYR A 24 18.37 -1.98 4.88
C TYR A 24 17.79 -3.26 4.29
N ASP A 25 17.14 -4.07 5.13
CA ASP A 25 16.39 -5.24 4.67
C ASP A 25 15.13 -4.84 3.89
N TYR A 26 14.45 -3.74 4.33
CA TYR A 26 13.26 -3.20 3.70
C TYR A 26 13.29 -1.66 3.67
N ILE A 27 12.82 -1.09 2.57
CA ILE A 27 12.56 0.35 2.41
C ILE A 27 11.09 0.51 2.03
N PHE A 28 10.29 1.12 2.92
CA PHE A 28 8.88 1.43 2.66
C PHE A 28 8.74 2.86 2.17
N ILE A 29 8.04 3.04 1.05
CA ILE A 29 7.76 4.35 0.46
C ILE A 29 6.26 4.60 0.58
N ASP A 30 5.88 5.51 1.48
CA ASP A 30 4.50 5.98 1.58
C ASP A 30 4.20 6.95 0.46
N CYS A 31 3.11 6.72 -0.27
CA CYS A 31 2.74 7.45 -1.47
C CYS A 31 1.44 8.23 -1.26
N PRO A 32 1.33 9.45 -1.85
CA PRO A 32 0.06 10.16 -1.87
C PRO A 32 -0.98 9.38 -2.70
N PRO A 33 -2.29 9.58 -2.45
CA PRO A 33 -3.36 8.87 -3.15
C PRO A 33 -3.53 9.29 -4.64
N SER A 34 -2.66 10.15 -5.14
CA SER A 34 -2.67 10.61 -6.53
C SER A 34 -1.73 9.78 -7.41
N LEU A 35 -2.14 9.52 -8.65
CA LEU A 35 -1.32 8.83 -9.65
C LEU A 35 -0.38 9.81 -10.39
N GLY A 36 0.26 10.69 -9.63
CA GLY A 36 1.18 11.72 -10.14
C GLY A 36 2.64 11.28 -10.22
N LEU A 37 3.51 12.22 -10.58
CA LEU A 37 4.94 11.99 -10.77
C LEU A 37 5.65 11.42 -9.52
N LEU A 38 5.21 11.79 -8.31
CA LEU A 38 5.78 11.26 -7.06
C LEU A 38 5.48 9.77 -6.90
N THR A 39 4.24 9.35 -7.17
CA THR A 39 3.86 7.94 -7.13
C THR A 39 4.59 7.13 -8.20
N VAL A 40 4.75 7.69 -9.41
CA VAL A 40 5.55 7.05 -10.47
C VAL A 40 7.01 6.88 -10.03
N ASN A 41 7.62 7.90 -9.41
CA ASN A 41 8.98 7.80 -8.85
C ASN A 41 9.10 6.68 -7.81
N ALA A 42 8.12 6.57 -6.91
CA ALA A 42 8.09 5.50 -5.91
C ALA A 42 8.05 4.12 -6.59
N TRP A 43 7.18 3.92 -7.58
CA TRP A 43 7.07 2.64 -8.27
C TRP A 43 8.27 2.31 -9.17
N VAL A 44 8.95 3.31 -9.73
CA VAL A 44 10.19 3.12 -10.47
C VAL A 44 11.33 2.71 -9.54
N ALA A 45 11.32 3.18 -8.30
CA ALA A 45 12.32 2.87 -7.30
C ALA A 45 12.07 1.54 -6.56
N SER A 46 10.82 1.04 -6.57
CA SER A 46 10.39 -0.12 -5.79
C SER A 46 10.57 -1.45 -6.53
N ASP A 47 10.74 -2.52 -5.78
CA ASP A 47 10.72 -3.90 -6.28
C ASP A 47 9.27 -4.41 -6.34
N SER A 48 8.44 -4.01 -5.36
CA SER A 48 7.01 -4.40 -5.31
C SER A 48 6.11 -3.31 -4.72
N VAL A 49 4.79 -3.47 -4.89
CA VAL A 49 3.76 -2.56 -4.41
C VAL A 49 2.75 -3.31 -3.55
N ILE A 50 2.52 -2.85 -2.33
CA ILE A 50 1.38 -3.25 -1.50
C ILE A 50 0.26 -2.25 -1.74
N ILE A 51 -0.95 -2.74 -2.00
CA ILE A 51 -2.12 -1.93 -2.33
C ILE A 51 -3.14 -1.99 -1.18
N PRO A 52 -3.22 -0.97 -0.31
CA PRO A 52 -4.29 -0.89 0.66
C PRO A 52 -5.61 -0.47 -0.02
N LEU A 53 -6.67 -1.23 0.18
CA LEU A 53 -8.01 -0.95 -0.33
C LEU A 53 -9.01 -0.84 0.81
N GLN A 54 -9.77 0.24 0.82
CA GLN A 54 -10.90 0.37 1.73
C GLN A 54 -12.09 -0.45 1.20
N SER A 55 -12.84 -1.09 2.10
CA SER A 55 -14.04 -1.85 1.75
C SER A 55 -15.27 -0.92 1.58
N GLU A 56 -15.15 0.07 0.69
CA GLU A 56 -16.16 1.09 0.39
C GLU A 56 -16.57 1.06 -1.10
N TYR A 57 -17.73 1.60 -1.43
CA TYR A 57 -18.38 1.44 -2.73
C TYR A 57 -17.50 1.81 -3.94
N TYR A 58 -16.74 2.90 -3.85
CA TYR A 58 -15.90 3.35 -4.97
C TYR A 58 -14.52 2.66 -5.06
N ALA A 59 -14.24 1.71 -4.18
CA ALA A 59 -12.95 1.04 -4.15
C ALA A 59 -12.59 0.35 -5.49
N MET A 60 -13.55 -0.33 -6.09
CA MET A 60 -13.33 -1.11 -7.32
C MET A 60 -13.12 -0.24 -8.57
N GLU A 61 -13.72 0.95 -8.61
CA GLU A 61 -13.51 1.91 -9.71
C GLU A 61 -12.05 2.41 -9.70
N GLY A 62 -11.57 2.82 -8.53
CA GLY A 62 -10.18 3.26 -8.35
C GLY A 62 -9.15 2.17 -8.65
N VAL A 63 -9.48 0.90 -8.36
CA VAL A 63 -8.62 -0.26 -8.63
C VAL A 63 -8.29 -0.39 -10.12
N SER A 64 -9.27 -0.27 -11.00
CA SER A 64 -9.04 -0.42 -12.44
C SER A 64 -8.06 0.62 -12.97
N GLN A 65 -8.20 1.88 -12.53
CA GLN A 65 -7.30 2.96 -12.91
C GLN A 65 -5.88 2.76 -12.34
N LEU A 66 -5.80 2.30 -11.08
CA LEU A 66 -4.53 1.96 -10.43
C LEU A 66 -3.80 0.85 -11.19
N MET A 67 -4.50 -0.25 -11.53
CA MET A 67 -3.93 -1.39 -12.25
C MET A 67 -3.42 -1.00 -13.63
N ASN A 68 -4.16 -0.14 -14.35
CA ASN A 68 -3.72 0.38 -15.64
C ASN A 68 -2.42 1.18 -15.49
N THR A 69 -2.33 2.04 -14.47
CA THR A 69 -1.12 2.86 -14.23
C THR A 69 0.07 1.99 -13.83
N ILE A 70 -0.11 0.99 -12.97
CA ILE A 70 0.94 0.01 -12.63
C ILE A 70 1.42 -0.70 -13.91
N SER A 71 0.49 -1.10 -14.77
CA SER A 71 0.82 -1.77 -16.05
C SER A 71 1.69 -0.89 -16.95
N LEU A 72 1.36 0.40 -17.09
CA LEU A 72 2.16 1.37 -17.85
C LEU A 72 3.57 1.55 -17.26
N VAL A 73 3.68 1.66 -15.94
CA VAL A 73 4.99 1.75 -15.28
C VAL A 73 5.81 0.49 -15.51
N LYS A 74 5.20 -0.70 -15.40
CA LYS A 74 5.87 -1.97 -15.71
C LYS A 74 6.35 -2.03 -17.15
N GLN A 75 5.53 -1.59 -18.09
CA GLN A 75 5.87 -1.66 -19.51
C GLN A 75 7.00 -0.71 -19.92
N HIS A 76 7.06 0.49 -19.34
CA HIS A 76 7.93 1.56 -19.84
C HIS A 76 9.07 1.96 -18.91
N LEU A 77 8.92 1.77 -17.58
CA LEU A 77 9.84 2.36 -16.61
C LEU A 77 10.47 1.34 -15.66
N ASN A 78 9.70 0.34 -15.19
CA ASN A 78 10.17 -0.68 -14.26
C ASN A 78 9.55 -2.06 -14.56
N PRO A 79 10.09 -2.82 -15.52
CA PRO A 79 9.56 -4.15 -15.90
C PRO A 79 9.56 -5.17 -14.76
N LYS A 80 10.39 -4.98 -13.74
CA LYS A 80 10.52 -5.88 -12.60
C LYS A 80 9.50 -5.60 -11.49
N LEU A 81 8.77 -4.49 -11.54
CA LEU A 81 7.79 -4.12 -10.52
C LEU A 81 6.75 -5.23 -10.33
N LEU A 82 6.58 -5.70 -9.12
CA LEU A 82 5.59 -6.72 -8.78
C LEU A 82 4.44 -6.12 -7.97
N ILE A 83 3.28 -6.75 -8.01
CA ILE A 83 2.25 -6.54 -6.98
C ILE A 83 2.54 -7.56 -5.88
N GLU A 84 3.01 -7.05 -4.74
CA GLU A 84 3.28 -7.84 -3.53
C GLU A 84 1.98 -8.43 -2.99
N GLY A 85 1.01 -7.56 -2.79
CA GLY A 85 -0.29 -7.97 -2.33
C GLY A 85 -1.26 -6.81 -2.16
N VAL A 86 -2.48 -7.18 -1.84
CA VAL A 86 -3.59 -6.26 -1.57
C VAL A 86 -4.07 -6.47 -0.15
N VAL A 87 -4.26 -5.38 0.60
CA VAL A 87 -4.73 -5.42 1.99
C VAL A 87 -6.07 -4.70 2.08
N ILE A 88 -7.09 -5.38 2.58
CA ILE A 88 -8.37 -4.72 2.91
C ILE A 88 -8.20 -3.93 4.19
N THR A 89 -8.55 -2.64 4.14
CA THR A 89 -8.46 -1.72 5.28
C THR A 89 -9.82 -1.10 5.59
N MET A 90 -9.95 -0.47 6.77
CA MET A 90 -11.16 0.20 7.22
C MET A 90 -12.41 -0.71 7.19
N TYR A 91 -12.21 -2.01 7.33
CA TYR A 91 -13.29 -2.99 7.25
C TYR A 91 -14.24 -2.88 8.44
N ASP A 92 -15.54 -2.77 8.14
CA ASP A 92 -16.61 -2.88 9.13
C ASP A 92 -17.52 -4.09 8.81
N GLY A 93 -17.30 -5.19 9.53
CA GLY A 93 -18.08 -6.42 9.33
C GLY A 93 -19.58 -6.30 9.63
N ARG A 94 -20.04 -5.22 10.29
CA ARG A 94 -21.46 -4.94 10.55
C ARG A 94 -22.14 -4.34 9.33
N ALA A 95 -21.41 -3.62 8.49
CA ALA A 95 -21.92 -2.98 7.29
C ALA A 95 -22.05 -3.98 6.13
N VAL A 96 -23.26 -4.10 5.56
CA VAL A 96 -23.52 -5.01 4.44
C VAL A 96 -22.64 -4.67 3.24
N VAL A 97 -22.52 -3.39 2.90
CA VAL A 97 -21.71 -2.90 1.78
C VAL A 97 -20.24 -3.28 1.97
N SER A 98 -19.68 -3.10 3.18
CA SER A 98 -18.28 -3.45 3.46
C SER A 98 -18.01 -4.95 3.23
N ARG A 99 -18.93 -5.83 3.64
CA ARG A 99 -18.82 -7.28 3.39
C ARG A 99 -18.90 -7.63 1.91
N GLN A 100 -19.81 -6.99 1.17
CA GLN A 100 -19.99 -7.22 -0.29
C GLN A 100 -18.75 -6.79 -1.05
N ILE A 101 -18.24 -5.59 -0.81
CA ILE A 101 -17.03 -5.08 -1.48
C ILE A 101 -15.80 -5.92 -1.11
N ALA A 102 -15.64 -6.33 0.15
CA ALA A 102 -14.56 -7.23 0.54
C ALA A 102 -14.61 -8.57 -0.21
N ALA A 103 -15.81 -9.11 -0.44
CA ALA A 103 -15.97 -10.34 -1.24
C ALA A 103 -15.61 -10.13 -2.72
N GLU A 104 -15.94 -8.97 -3.29
CA GLU A 104 -15.56 -8.62 -4.67
C GLU A 104 -14.04 -8.45 -4.80
N ILE A 105 -13.40 -7.73 -3.86
CA ILE A 105 -11.94 -7.59 -3.80
C ILE A 105 -11.29 -8.97 -3.73
N LYS A 106 -11.79 -9.87 -2.88
CA LYS A 106 -11.28 -11.24 -2.77
C LYS A 106 -11.41 -12.03 -4.08
N LYS A 107 -12.54 -11.90 -4.76
CA LYS A 107 -12.78 -12.55 -6.05
C LYS A 107 -11.83 -12.03 -7.14
N PHE A 108 -11.56 -10.72 -7.14
CA PHE A 108 -10.72 -10.06 -8.14
C PHE A 108 -9.23 -10.38 -7.96
N PHE A 109 -8.71 -10.21 -6.73
CA PHE A 109 -7.28 -10.33 -6.45
C PHE A 109 -6.82 -11.74 -6.09
N LYS A 110 -7.74 -12.64 -5.71
CA LYS A 110 -7.46 -14.05 -5.40
C LYS A 110 -6.25 -14.24 -4.47
N ASN A 111 -5.20 -14.88 -5.00
CA ASN A 111 -3.95 -15.20 -4.28
C ASN A 111 -3.05 -13.99 -3.99
N LYS A 112 -3.39 -12.80 -4.53
CA LYS A 112 -2.69 -11.55 -4.20
C LYS A 112 -3.29 -10.83 -2.98
N LEU A 113 -4.44 -11.27 -2.49
CA LEU A 113 -5.03 -10.70 -1.30
C LEU A 113 -4.37 -11.27 -0.04
N TYR A 114 -3.98 -10.39 0.88
CA TYR A 114 -3.58 -10.80 2.23
C TYR A 114 -4.78 -11.38 2.97
N GLU A 115 -4.57 -12.39 3.79
CA GLU A 115 -5.62 -13.00 4.61
C GLU A 115 -6.03 -12.07 5.75
N ILE A 116 -5.07 -11.31 6.25
CA ILE A 116 -5.30 -10.34 7.33
C ILE A 116 -6.00 -9.10 6.79
N ILE A 117 -7.08 -8.73 7.46
CA ILE A 117 -7.92 -7.56 7.17
C ILE A 117 -7.73 -6.54 8.30
N ILE A 118 -7.48 -5.28 7.95
CA ILE A 118 -7.38 -4.19 8.94
C ILE A 118 -8.77 -3.63 9.21
N PRO A 119 -9.30 -3.79 10.44
CA PRO A 119 -10.63 -3.29 10.78
C PRO A 119 -10.64 -1.78 10.95
N ARG A 120 -11.82 -1.16 10.77
CA ARG A 120 -12.05 0.21 11.20
C ARG A 120 -11.87 0.28 12.72
N ASN A 121 -10.94 1.11 13.17
CA ASN A 121 -10.60 1.25 14.59
C ASN A 121 -10.18 2.69 14.90
N VAL A 122 -10.86 3.32 15.86
CA VAL A 122 -10.63 4.72 16.25
C VAL A 122 -9.19 4.94 16.74
N ARG A 123 -8.60 3.97 17.44
CA ARG A 123 -7.22 4.07 17.92
C ARG A 123 -6.19 4.24 16.80
N LEU A 124 -6.44 3.64 15.63
CA LEU A 124 -5.60 3.85 14.44
C LEU A 124 -5.66 5.28 13.93
N SER A 125 -6.81 5.95 14.06
CA SER A 125 -6.97 7.35 13.66
C SER A 125 -6.41 8.32 14.70
N GLU A 126 -6.38 7.95 15.96
CA GLU A 126 -5.85 8.77 17.06
C GLU A 126 -4.31 8.75 17.12
N ALA A 127 -3.68 7.60 16.89
CA ALA A 127 -2.24 7.41 17.04
C ALA A 127 -1.39 8.48 16.31
N PRO A 128 -1.68 8.87 15.05
CA PRO A 128 -0.95 9.90 14.34
C PRO A 128 -1.02 11.28 15.01
N SER A 129 -2.16 11.64 15.64
CA SER A 129 -2.30 12.92 16.35
C SER A 129 -1.41 13.01 17.59
N HIS A 130 -0.97 11.86 18.10
CA HIS A 130 0.00 11.75 19.19
C HIS A 130 1.45 11.51 18.72
N GLY A 131 1.69 11.54 17.41
CA GLY A 131 3.02 11.29 16.82
C GLY A 131 3.57 9.89 17.14
N LYS A 132 2.70 8.90 17.37
CA LYS A 132 3.10 7.55 17.77
C LYS A 132 2.57 6.51 16.81
N PRO A 133 3.38 5.51 16.43
CA PRO A 133 2.86 4.31 15.79
C PRO A 133 1.87 3.59 16.71
N ILE A 134 0.88 2.91 16.13
CA ILE A 134 -0.17 2.22 16.89
C ILE A 134 0.39 1.22 17.91
N MET A 135 1.52 0.58 17.60
CA MET A 135 2.19 -0.39 18.46
C MET A 135 2.70 0.22 19.79
N TYR A 136 2.96 1.55 19.79
CA TYR A 136 3.37 2.30 20.98
C TYR A 136 2.23 3.13 21.59
N TYR A 137 1.20 3.44 20.81
CA TYR A 137 0.04 4.18 21.28
C TYR A 137 -0.95 3.30 22.03
N ASP A 138 -1.41 2.22 21.39
CA ASP A 138 -2.30 1.23 22.00
C ASP A 138 -2.04 -0.18 21.43
N PRO A 139 -1.02 -0.89 21.96
CA PRO A 139 -0.61 -2.20 21.45
C PRO A 139 -1.67 -3.30 21.61
N LYS A 140 -2.66 -3.08 22.49
CA LYS A 140 -3.72 -4.05 22.79
C LYS A 140 -4.97 -3.86 21.93
N CYS A 141 -5.11 -2.76 21.21
CA CYS A 141 -6.28 -2.53 20.38
C CYS A 141 -6.34 -3.52 19.20
N VAL A 142 -7.54 -3.67 18.64
CA VAL A 142 -7.77 -4.58 17.51
C VAL A 142 -6.93 -4.18 16.29
N GLY A 143 -6.79 -2.87 16.04
CA GLY A 143 -5.97 -2.34 14.95
C GLY A 143 -4.49 -2.71 15.08
N ALA A 144 -3.89 -2.56 16.27
CA ALA A 144 -2.49 -2.92 16.52
C ALA A 144 -2.25 -4.42 16.29
N ARG A 145 -3.14 -5.27 16.79
CA ARG A 145 -3.06 -6.72 16.58
C ARG A 145 -3.17 -7.11 15.11
N ALA A 146 -4.08 -6.45 14.37
CA ALA A 146 -4.25 -6.70 12.95
C ALA A 146 -2.99 -6.30 12.15
N TYR A 147 -2.39 -5.13 12.42
CA TYR A 147 -1.15 -4.73 11.77
C TYR A 147 0.03 -5.64 12.12
N LYS A 148 0.11 -6.12 13.37
CA LYS A 148 1.13 -7.10 13.74
C LYS A 148 0.97 -8.40 12.95
N ALA A 149 -0.23 -8.95 12.88
CA ALA A 149 -0.52 -10.16 12.12
C ALA A 149 -0.26 -9.97 10.62
N LEU A 150 -0.59 -8.79 10.05
CA LEU A 150 -0.26 -8.45 8.67
C LEU A 150 1.25 -8.43 8.43
N THR A 151 2.03 -7.91 9.39
CA THR A 151 3.50 -7.91 9.29
C THR A 151 4.04 -9.34 9.30
N GLU A 152 3.52 -10.20 10.16
CA GLU A 152 3.90 -11.62 10.22
C GLU A 152 3.54 -12.34 8.92
N GLU A 153 2.36 -12.09 8.35
CA GLU A 153 1.96 -12.63 7.05
C GLU A 153 2.87 -12.12 5.91
N PHE A 154 3.19 -10.82 5.89
CA PHE A 154 4.11 -10.23 4.91
C PHE A 154 5.47 -10.92 4.96
N LEU A 155 6.08 -11.01 6.16
CA LEU A 155 7.41 -11.61 6.33
C LEU A 155 7.44 -13.10 5.97
N SER A 156 6.34 -13.82 6.15
CA SER A 156 6.25 -15.23 5.79
C SER A 156 6.22 -15.51 4.28
N LYS A 157 5.97 -14.48 3.47
CA LYS A 157 5.89 -14.55 2.00
C LYS A 157 7.17 -14.09 1.30
N GLN A 158 8.16 -13.61 2.06
CA GLN A 158 9.49 -13.22 1.55
C GLN A 158 10.45 -14.42 1.55
#